data_4aef7ff1c247c3387f3cd27d81f61725
#
_entry.id   4aef7ff1c247c3387f3cd27d81f61725
#
_cell.length_a   1.000
_cell.length_b   1.000
_cell.length_c   1.000
_cell.angle_alpha   90.00
_cell.angle_beta   90.00
_cell.angle_gamma   90.00
#
_symmetry.space_group_name_H-M   'P 1'
#
loop_
_entity.id
_entity.type
_entity.pdbx_description
1 polymer ?
#
loop_
_entity_poly.entity_id
_entity_poly.type
_entity_poly.pdbx_seq_one_letter_code
_entity_poly.pdbx_strand_id
1 'polypeptide(L)'
;KNVYVHGFMDGRDTATDGGKDFINQLYNKMDEIGVGKIASIMGRYYAMDRDNRWDRIEAAYKALTEGVGNEAACARCAISDSYAAGKTDEFVVPTVIKEDGKPLATIKDGDSVICFNFRPDRAREITRCFCDDDFAGFDRGPRKKVHYVCFTDYDVTIPNKYVAFKKQEITNTFGEFLAKNHLKQARIAETEKYAHVTFFFNGGVEEPNEGEDRILVKSPKVATYDLQPEMSAPEVCQKFTDAIRSGKYDVIITNFANPDMVGHTGIMDAVVKAIETVDECVGKVGEAG
;
A
#
# COMPACT_ATOMS: atom_id res chain seq x y z
N LYS A 1 10.25 23.71 -20.40
CA LYS A 1 9.32 22.56 -20.28
C LYS A 1 8.38 22.83 -19.12
N ASN A 2 7.10 22.57 -19.28
CA ASN A 2 6.13 22.71 -18.20
C ASN A 2 6.10 21.40 -17.39
N VAL A 3 6.10 21.53 -16.07
CA VAL A 3 5.98 20.41 -15.12
C VAL A 3 4.82 20.73 -14.19
N TYR A 4 3.90 19.78 -14.05
CA TYR A 4 2.75 19.89 -13.18
C TYR A 4 2.70 18.72 -12.21
N VAL A 5 2.31 18.99 -10.97
CA VAL A 5 2.13 17.95 -9.95
C VAL A 5 0.65 17.84 -9.61
N HIS A 6 0.16 16.63 -9.60
CA HIS A 6 -1.14 16.26 -9.06
C HIS A 6 -0.89 15.51 -7.74
N GLY A 7 -1.20 16.15 -6.62
CA GLY A 7 -0.87 15.64 -5.29
C GLY A 7 -1.92 14.66 -4.78
N PHE A 8 -1.48 13.46 -4.39
CA PHE A 8 -2.31 12.49 -3.68
C PHE A 8 -1.98 12.55 -2.20
N MET A 9 -2.95 13.05 -1.40
CA MET A 9 -2.77 13.25 0.03
C MET A 9 -2.96 11.94 0.78
N ASP A 10 -2.13 11.68 1.77
CA ASP A 10 -2.12 10.42 2.51
C ASP A 10 -3.05 10.46 3.75
N GLY A 11 -2.62 10.99 4.87
CA GLY A 11 -3.36 11.09 6.11
C GLY A 11 -3.71 9.76 6.79
N ARG A 12 -3.10 8.65 6.35
CA ARG A 12 -3.31 7.30 6.92
C ARG A 12 -2.00 6.67 7.39
N ASP A 13 -0.97 6.70 6.57
CA ASP A 13 0.39 6.27 6.92
C ASP A 13 1.23 7.46 7.42
N THR A 14 0.66 8.66 7.40
CA THR A 14 1.17 9.92 7.95
C THR A 14 0.13 10.57 8.87
N ALA A 15 0.48 11.65 9.55
CA ALA A 15 -0.49 12.43 10.33
C ALA A 15 -1.66 12.87 9.44
N THR A 16 -2.86 12.88 9.99
CA THR A 16 -4.11 13.14 9.25
C THR A 16 -4.22 14.54 8.65
N ASP A 17 -3.40 15.48 9.12
CA ASP A 17 -3.34 16.90 8.72
C ASP A 17 -1.91 17.34 8.34
N GLY A 18 -0.99 16.40 8.15
CA GLY A 18 0.40 16.64 7.78
C GLY A 18 0.58 17.14 6.33
N GLY A 19 -0.41 16.94 5.48
CA GLY A 19 -0.35 17.24 4.07
C GLY A 19 -0.10 18.72 3.76
N LYS A 20 -0.55 19.63 4.62
CA LYS A 20 -0.28 21.06 4.48
C LYS A 20 1.22 21.37 4.50
N ASP A 21 1.96 20.71 5.38
CA ASP A 21 3.41 20.91 5.47
C ASP A 21 4.12 20.30 4.26
N PHE A 22 3.70 19.15 3.78
CA PHE A 22 4.25 18.56 2.55
C PHE A 22 3.99 19.43 1.32
N ILE A 23 2.79 20.02 1.19
CA ILE A 23 2.48 20.98 0.12
C ILE A 23 3.39 22.21 0.22
N ASN A 24 3.65 22.72 1.42
CA ASN A 24 4.57 23.86 1.62
C ASN A 24 6.00 23.50 1.22
N GLN A 25 6.49 22.32 1.63
CA GLN A 25 7.82 21.83 1.23
C GLN A 25 7.93 21.69 -0.29
N LEU A 26 6.88 21.18 -0.94
CA LEU A 26 6.86 21.05 -2.41
C LEU A 26 6.89 22.42 -3.10
N TYR A 27 6.12 23.40 -2.66
CA TYR A 27 6.19 24.75 -3.19
C TYR A 27 7.58 25.36 -3.04
N ASN A 28 8.18 25.26 -1.85
CA ASN A 28 9.52 25.77 -1.59
C ASN A 28 10.55 25.11 -2.53
N LYS A 29 10.41 23.81 -2.77
CA LYS A 29 11.31 23.10 -3.68
C LYS A 29 11.11 23.49 -5.14
N MET A 30 9.87 23.70 -5.57
CA MET A 30 9.57 24.21 -6.91
C MET A 30 10.12 25.62 -7.13
N ASP A 31 10.01 26.48 -6.14
CA ASP A 31 10.56 27.85 -6.17
C ASP A 31 12.10 27.81 -6.23
N GLU A 32 12.74 26.95 -5.44
CA GLU A 32 14.20 26.75 -5.43
C GLU A 32 14.73 26.35 -6.81
N ILE A 33 14.06 25.39 -7.46
CA ILE A 33 14.50 24.88 -8.77
C ILE A 33 13.96 25.69 -9.96
N GLY A 34 13.03 26.62 -9.72
CA GLY A 34 12.42 27.47 -10.74
C GLY A 34 11.51 26.73 -11.73
N VAL A 35 11.04 25.52 -11.38
CA VAL A 35 10.20 24.67 -12.24
C VAL A 35 9.14 23.94 -11.43
N GLY A 36 7.93 23.88 -11.98
CA GLY A 36 6.82 23.10 -11.46
C GLY A 36 5.69 23.98 -10.94
N LYS A 37 4.46 23.45 -11.05
CA LYS A 37 3.24 24.01 -10.45
C LYS A 37 2.36 22.86 -9.96
N ILE A 38 1.64 23.04 -8.86
CA ILE A 38 0.64 22.05 -8.41
C ILE A 38 -0.66 22.34 -9.14
N ALA A 39 -1.15 21.36 -9.91
CA ALA A 39 -2.34 21.49 -10.75
C ALA A 39 -3.62 20.94 -10.09
N SER A 40 -3.50 19.95 -9.20
CA SER A 40 -4.61 19.45 -8.39
C SER A 40 -4.11 18.79 -7.12
N ILE A 41 -4.99 18.68 -6.11
CA ILE A 41 -4.79 17.85 -4.94
C ILE A 41 -6.04 17.01 -4.68
N MET A 42 -5.86 15.81 -4.12
CA MET A 42 -6.94 14.90 -3.74
C MET A 42 -6.48 13.90 -2.71
N GLY A 43 -7.38 13.45 -1.86
CA GLY A 43 -7.06 12.41 -0.87
C GLY A 43 -6.89 11.02 -1.50
N ARG A 44 -6.11 10.18 -0.84
CA ARG A 44 -5.91 8.78 -1.24
C ARG A 44 -7.22 7.98 -1.31
N TYR A 45 -8.25 8.39 -0.56
CA TYR A 45 -9.58 7.82 -0.62
C TYR A 45 -10.15 7.78 -2.04
N TYR A 46 -9.83 8.79 -2.86
CA TYR A 46 -10.25 8.90 -4.26
C TYR A 46 -9.23 8.31 -5.23
N ALA A 47 -7.97 8.75 -5.16
CA ALA A 47 -6.98 8.45 -6.19
C ALA A 47 -6.25 7.11 -5.97
N MET A 48 -6.39 6.50 -4.79
CA MET A 48 -5.63 5.32 -4.37
C MET A 48 -6.56 4.23 -3.82
N ASP A 49 -7.74 4.07 -4.40
CA ASP A 49 -8.61 2.92 -4.11
C ASP A 49 -7.94 1.62 -4.59
N ARG A 50 -8.33 0.50 -3.98
CA ARG A 50 -7.89 -0.85 -4.36
C ARG A 50 -8.99 -1.90 -4.29
N ASP A 51 -10.22 -1.45 -4.07
CA ASP A 51 -11.39 -2.31 -3.84
C ASP A 51 -12.43 -2.18 -4.96
N ASN A 52 -11.99 -1.68 -6.15
CA ASN A 52 -12.82 -1.44 -7.33
C ASN A 52 -13.99 -0.46 -7.08
N ARG A 53 -13.76 0.53 -6.23
CA ARG A 53 -14.67 1.66 -6.03
C ARG A 53 -14.45 2.68 -7.14
N TRP A 54 -14.91 2.30 -8.33
CA TRP A 54 -14.65 3.07 -9.54
C TRP A 54 -15.25 4.48 -9.52
N ASP A 55 -16.30 4.72 -8.74
CA ASP A 55 -16.85 6.05 -8.49
C ASP A 55 -15.81 7.03 -7.88
N ARG A 56 -14.95 6.53 -6.99
CA ARG A 56 -13.87 7.30 -6.38
C ARG A 56 -12.76 7.58 -7.39
N ILE A 57 -12.33 6.57 -8.10
CA ILE A 57 -11.28 6.67 -9.13
C ILE A 57 -11.74 7.55 -10.29
N GLU A 58 -13.02 7.49 -10.69
CA GLU A 58 -13.61 8.36 -11.70
C GLU A 58 -13.49 9.84 -11.32
N ALA A 59 -13.83 10.18 -10.06
CA ALA A 59 -13.72 11.56 -9.58
C ALA A 59 -12.26 12.05 -9.65
N ALA A 60 -11.29 11.20 -9.25
CA ALA A 60 -9.86 11.50 -9.37
C ALA A 60 -9.45 11.66 -10.84
N TYR A 61 -9.82 10.72 -11.70
CA TYR A 61 -9.48 10.73 -13.13
C TYR A 61 -10.02 11.97 -13.84
N LYS A 62 -11.28 12.36 -13.59
CA LYS A 62 -11.87 13.57 -14.16
C LYS A 62 -11.16 14.84 -13.71
N ALA A 63 -10.73 14.91 -12.46
CA ALA A 63 -9.92 16.04 -12.00
C ALA A 63 -8.58 16.13 -12.73
N LEU A 64 -7.95 14.97 -13.00
CA LEU A 64 -6.67 14.89 -13.72
C LEU A 64 -6.78 15.22 -15.21
N THR A 65 -7.86 14.79 -15.87
CA THR A 65 -7.96 14.82 -17.34
C THR A 65 -8.91 15.88 -17.89
N GLU A 66 -9.95 16.24 -17.14
CA GLU A 66 -11.01 17.16 -17.57
C GLU A 66 -11.02 18.45 -16.75
N GLY A 67 -10.29 18.49 -15.64
CA GLY A 67 -10.31 19.62 -14.72
C GLY A 67 -11.65 19.77 -13.99
N VAL A 68 -12.34 18.65 -13.76
CA VAL A 68 -13.65 18.59 -13.08
C VAL A 68 -13.43 18.16 -11.63
N GLY A 69 -13.94 18.95 -10.70
CA GLY A 69 -13.82 18.74 -9.26
C GLY A 69 -14.09 20.02 -8.49
N ASN A 70 -13.75 20.03 -7.20
CA ASN A 70 -13.73 21.28 -6.46
C ASN A 70 -12.68 22.22 -7.07
N GLU A 71 -12.83 23.51 -6.84
CA GLU A 71 -11.96 24.54 -7.41
C GLU A 71 -11.25 25.32 -6.32
N ALA A 72 -9.98 25.64 -6.54
CA ALA A 72 -9.21 26.50 -5.66
C ALA A 72 -8.19 27.32 -6.45
N ALA A 73 -7.80 28.47 -5.90
CA ALA A 73 -6.77 29.31 -6.48
C ALA A 73 -5.34 28.79 -6.23
N CYS A 74 -5.16 27.96 -5.19
CA CYS A 74 -3.86 27.36 -4.86
C CYS A 74 -4.05 26.07 -4.04
N ALA A 75 -3.05 25.19 -4.05
CA ALA A 75 -3.11 23.94 -3.27
C ALA A 75 -3.14 24.19 -1.76
N ARG A 76 -2.48 25.26 -1.27
CA ARG A 76 -2.56 25.69 0.14
C ARG A 76 -3.97 26.13 0.52
N CYS A 77 -4.67 26.81 -0.39
CA CYS A 77 -6.07 27.20 -0.20
C CYS A 77 -6.94 25.95 -0.13
N ALA A 78 -6.83 25.06 -1.13
CA ALA A 78 -7.61 23.83 -1.24
C ALA A 78 -7.52 22.96 0.02
N ILE A 79 -6.31 22.74 0.55
CA ILE A 79 -6.14 21.91 1.76
C ILE A 79 -6.68 22.61 3.01
N SER A 80 -6.52 23.93 3.12
CA SER A 80 -7.06 24.70 4.24
C SER A 80 -8.59 24.71 4.23
N ASP A 81 -9.21 24.84 3.08
CA ASP A 81 -10.68 24.79 2.91
C ASP A 81 -11.21 23.37 3.23
N SER A 82 -10.48 22.32 2.83
CA SER A 82 -10.80 20.93 3.17
C SER A 82 -10.80 20.72 4.67
N TYR A 83 -9.77 21.19 5.38
CA TYR A 83 -9.68 21.06 6.84
C TYR A 83 -10.78 21.88 7.56
N ALA A 84 -11.07 23.08 7.08
CA ALA A 84 -12.17 23.87 7.59
C ALA A 84 -13.54 23.20 7.42
N ALA A 85 -13.69 22.37 6.37
CA ALA A 85 -14.86 21.53 6.14
C ALA A 85 -14.84 20.17 6.90
N GLY A 86 -13.87 19.96 7.81
CA GLY A 86 -13.71 18.74 8.60
C GLY A 86 -13.17 17.53 7.81
N LYS A 87 -12.60 17.75 6.62
CA LYS A 87 -12.02 16.68 5.79
C LYS A 87 -10.50 16.76 5.84
N THR A 88 -9.89 15.80 6.50
CA THR A 88 -8.44 15.66 6.60
C THR A 88 -7.83 15.08 5.31
N ASP A 89 -6.53 14.90 5.26
CA ASP A 89 -5.76 14.56 4.07
C ASP A 89 -6.35 13.39 3.27
N GLU A 90 -6.66 12.28 3.94
CA GLU A 90 -7.19 11.07 3.28
C GLU A 90 -8.45 11.36 2.45
N PHE A 91 -9.28 12.29 2.93
CA PHE A 91 -10.63 12.57 2.39
C PHE A 91 -10.73 13.90 1.62
N VAL A 92 -9.60 14.53 1.29
CA VAL A 92 -9.60 15.73 0.43
C VAL A 92 -10.29 15.39 -0.89
N VAL A 93 -11.42 16.04 -1.15
CA VAL A 93 -12.17 15.87 -2.40
C VAL A 93 -11.28 16.31 -3.58
N PRO A 94 -11.29 15.63 -4.73
CA PRO A 94 -10.53 16.05 -5.89
C PRO A 94 -10.75 17.55 -6.19
N THR A 95 -9.69 18.32 -6.04
CA THR A 95 -9.70 19.79 -6.15
C THR A 95 -8.71 20.23 -7.22
N VAL A 96 -9.21 20.94 -8.21
CA VAL A 96 -8.45 21.46 -9.35
C VAL A 96 -8.00 22.88 -9.06
N ILE A 97 -6.72 23.15 -9.27
CA ILE A 97 -6.19 24.52 -9.16
C ILE A 97 -6.48 25.26 -10.44
N LYS A 98 -7.11 26.43 -10.30
CA LYS A 98 -7.49 27.27 -11.42
C LYS A 98 -6.74 28.60 -11.40
N GLU A 99 -6.38 29.06 -12.58
CA GLU A 99 -5.83 30.38 -12.85
C GLU A 99 -6.72 31.03 -13.95
N ASP A 100 -7.22 32.21 -13.72
CA ASP A 100 -8.16 32.93 -14.61
C ASP A 100 -9.40 32.08 -15.00
N GLY A 101 -9.95 31.34 -14.05
CA GLY A 101 -11.15 30.52 -14.22
C GLY A 101 -10.91 29.21 -15.02
N LYS A 102 -9.68 28.89 -15.42
CA LYS A 102 -9.34 27.69 -16.17
C LYS A 102 -8.45 26.77 -15.33
N PRO A 103 -8.58 25.44 -15.48
CA PRO A 103 -7.64 24.50 -14.87
C PRO A 103 -6.21 24.86 -15.27
N LEU A 104 -5.31 24.89 -14.27
CA LEU A 104 -3.90 25.20 -14.48
C LEU A 104 -3.24 24.21 -15.44
N ALA A 105 -3.57 22.95 -15.31
CA ALA A 105 -3.24 21.90 -16.26
C ALA A 105 -4.19 20.72 -16.15
N THR A 106 -4.36 20.01 -17.26
CA THR A 106 -5.00 18.68 -17.35
C THR A 106 -4.15 17.78 -18.20
N ILE A 107 -4.21 16.47 -17.95
CA ILE A 107 -3.48 15.47 -18.71
C ILE A 107 -4.15 15.27 -20.07
N LYS A 108 -3.36 15.39 -21.16
CA LYS A 108 -3.81 15.32 -22.56
C LYS A 108 -3.01 14.29 -23.35
N ASP A 109 -3.48 13.97 -24.53
CA ASP A 109 -2.73 13.15 -25.49
C ASP A 109 -1.36 13.76 -25.76
N GLY A 110 -0.34 12.89 -25.75
CA GLY A 110 1.04 13.28 -25.95
C GLY A 110 1.80 13.72 -24.70
N ASP A 111 1.13 13.86 -23.56
CA ASP A 111 1.79 14.16 -22.30
C ASP A 111 2.57 12.96 -21.73
N SER A 112 3.60 13.28 -20.96
CA SER A 112 4.30 12.30 -20.13
C SER A 112 3.78 12.35 -18.70
N VAL A 113 3.34 11.22 -18.17
CA VAL A 113 2.83 11.07 -16.81
C VAL A 113 3.77 10.16 -16.03
N ILE A 114 4.22 10.61 -14.88
CA ILE A 114 5.02 9.80 -13.95
C ILE A 114 4.16 9.56 -12.70
N CYS A 115 3.74 8.31 -12.50
CA CYS A 115 3.11 7.89 -11.26
C CYS A 115 4.21 7.52 -10.26
N PHE A 116 4.39 8.37 -9.24
CA PHE A 116 5.53 8.33 -8.33
C PHE A 116 5.37 7.31 -7.18
N ASN A 117 4.21 6.68 -7.04
CA ASN A 117 3.94 5.68 -6.02
C ASN A 117 4.87 4.48 -6.17
N PHE A 118 5.58 4.10 -5.11
CA PHE A 118 6.46 2.91 -5.13
C PHE A 118 5.75 1.62 -4.68
N ARG A 119 4.62 1.70 -3.96
CA ARG A 119 3.77 0.54 -3.64
C ARG A 119 2.76 0.30 -4.75
N PRO A 120 2.61 -0.96 -5.23
CA PRO A 120 1.77 -1.25 -6.40
C PRO A 120 0.27 -1.27 -6.12
N ASP A 121 -0.15 -1.76 -4.95
CA ASP A 121 -1.53 -2.16 -4.67
C ASP A 121 -2.56 -1.06 -4.89
N ARG A 122 -2.26 0.16 -4.47
CA ARG A 122 -3.16 1.33 -4.59
C ARG A 122 -2.89 2.21 -5.81
N ALA A 123 -1.88 1.89 -6.62
CA ALA A 123 -1.59 2.61 -7.86
C ALA A 123 -2.19 1.92 -9.10
N ARG A 124 -2.66 0.67 -8.97
CA ARG A 124 -3.16 -0.14 -10.09
C ARG A 124 -4.37 0.48 -10.76
N GLU A 125 -5.40 0.85 -10.00
CA GLU A 125 -6.68 1.29 -10.54
C GLU A 125 -6.54 2.59 -11.34
N ILE A 126 -5.89 3.60 -10.79
CA ILE A 126 -5.67 4.87 -11.52
C ILE A 126 -4.75 4.64 -12.75
N THR A 127 -3.78 3.72 -12.66
CA THR A 127 -2.93 3.36 -13.82
C THR A 127 -3.73 2.70 -14.91
N ARG A 128 -4.66 1.78 -14.57
CA ARG A 128 -5.55 1.14 -15.55
C ARG A 128 -6.42 2.15 -16.28
N CYS A 129 -6.86 3.23 -15.63
CA CYS A 129 -7.62 4.29 -16.30
C CYS A 129 -6.84 4.93 -17.45
N PHE A 130 -5.51 5.01 -17.38
CA PHE A 130 -4.69 5.57 -18.45
C PHE A 130 -4.16 4.53 -19.43
N CYS A 131 -3.98 3.30 -19.00
CA CYS A 131 -3.18 2.31 -19.70
C CYS A 131 -3.98 1.17 -20.34
N ASP A 132 -5.09 0.72 -19.75
CA ASP A 132 -5.87 -0.37 -20.32
C ASP A 132 -6.59 0.10 -21.59
N ASP A 133 -6.54 -0.68 -22.68
CA ASP A 133 -7.30 -0.39 -23.88
C ASP A 133 -8.79 -0.68 -23.66
N ASP A 134 -9.12 -1.81 -23.06
CA ASP A 134 -10.48 -2.28 -22.74
C ASP A 134 -10.83 -1.99 -21.27
N PHE A 135 -10.86 -0.72 -20.88
CA PHE A 135 -11.20 -0.32 -19.52
C PHE A 135 -12.71 -0.30 -19.29
N ALA A 136 -13.17 -0.99 -18.24
CA ALA A 136 -14.59 -1.17 -17.93
C ALA A 136 -15.04 -0.59 -16.57
N GLY A 137 -14.19 0.15 -15.85
CA GLY A 137 -14.51 0.66 -14.51
C GLY A 137 -15.57 1.77 -14.52
N PHE A 138 -15.48 2.68 -15.47
CA PHE A 138 -16.43 3.78 -15.73
C PHE A 138 -16.26 4.28 -17.16
N ASP A 139 -17.18 5.11 -17.65
CA ASP A 139 -17.03 5.74 -18.96
C ASP A 139 -16.01 6.89 -18.90
N ARG A 140 -14.78 6.59 -19.32
CA ARG A 140 -13.68 7.58 -19.42
C ARG A 140 -13.59 8.22 -20.81
N GLY A 141 -14.47 7.83 -21.75
CA GLY A 141 -14.30 8.14 -23.16
C GLY A 141 -13.05 7.47 -23.77
N PRO A 142 -12.55 7.97 -24.90
CA PRO A 142 -11.32 7.44 -25.51
C PRO A 142 -10.12 7.52 -24.57
N ARG A 143 -9.33 6.44 -24.55
CA ARG A 143 -8.08 6.40 -23.76
C ARG A 143 -7.16 7.56 -24.12
N LYS A 144 -6.68 8.28 -23.13
CA LYS A 144 -5.63 9.31 -23.33
C LYS A 144 -4.32 8.63 -23.73
N LYS A 145 -3.79 9.01 -24.86
CA LYS A 145 -2.51 8.48 -25.41
C LYS A 145 -1.33 9.19 -24.76
N VAL A 146 -1.04 8.87 -23.52
CA VAL A 146 0.05 9.43 -22.73
C VAL A 146 1.25 8.49 -22.68
N HIS A 147 2.43 9.04 -22.44
CA HIS A 147 3.61 8.26 -22.07
C HIS A 147 3.57 8.02 -20.56
N TYR A 148 2.96 6.91 -20.14
CA TYR A 148 2.71 6.63 -18.72
C TYR A 148 3.86 5.83 -18.12
N VAL A 149 4.51 6.40 -17.11
CA VAL A 149 5.64 5.78 -16.41
C VAL A 149 5.21 5.45 -14.98
N CYS A 150 5.17 4.17 -14.65
CA CYS A 150 5.03 3.67 -13.29
C CYS A 150 6.38 3.73 -12.57
N PHE A 151 6.41 4.17 -11.33
CA PHE A 151 7.65 4.16 -10.55
C PHE A 151 8.20 2.74 -10.36
N THR A 152 7.31 1.79 -10.05
CA THR A 152 7.61 0.34 -10.04
C THR A 152 6.61 -0.41 -10.91
N ASP A 153 6.80 -1.70 -11.14
CA ASP A 153 5.82 -2.51 -11.85
C ASP A 153 4.60 -2.79 -10.95
N TYR A 154 3.51 -2.08 -11.22
CA TYR A 154 2.29 -2.19 -10.42
C TYR A 154 1.50 -3.47 -10.71
N ASP A 155 1.49 -3.93 -11.96
CA ASP A 155 0.83 -5.14 -12.40
C ASP A 155 1.31 -5.49 -13.81
N VAL A 156 1.81 -6.70 -14.00
CA VAL A 156 2.35 -7.16 -15.28
C VAL A 156 1.28 -7.20 -16.38
N THR A 157 0.01 -7.29 -16.01
CA THR A 157 -1.11 -7.35 -16.97
C THR A 157 -1.53 -5.99 -17.52
N ILE A 158 -1.08 -4.88 -16.93
CA ILE A 158 -1.40 -3.54 -17.42
C ILE A 158 -0.59 -3.24 -18.67
N PRO A 159 -1.23 -3.01 -19.83
CA PRO A 159 -0.54 -2.66 -21.06
C PRO A 159 -0.11 -1.18 -21.09
N ASN A 160 0.52 -0.74 -22.16
CA ASN A 160 0.78 0.68 -22.48
C ASN A 160 1.48 1.50 -21.39
N LYS A 161 2.21 0.84 -20.47
CA LYS A 161 2.99 1.49 -19.42
C LYS A 161 4.48 1.29 -19.61
N TYR A 162 5.25 2.18 -19.03
CA TYR A 162 6.69 2.03 -18.81
C TYR A 162 6.96 1.87 -17.32
N VAL A 163 8.06 1.26 -16.96
CA VAL A 163 8.47 1.04 -15.57
C VAL A 163 9.83 1.67 -15.35
N ALA A 164 9.91 2.64 -14.43
CA ALA A 164 11.15 3.33 -14.12
C ALA A 164 12.14 2.41 -13.37
N PHE A 165 11.65 1.73 -12.35
CA PHE A 165 12.44 0.81 -11.52
C PHE A 165 11.82 -0.58 -11.58
N LYS A 166 12.42 -1.46 -12.36
CA LYS A 166 11.98 -2.86 -12.44
C LYS A 166 12.22 -3.55 -11.10
N LYS A 167 11.33 -4.51 -10.76
CA LYS A 167 11.51 -5.37 -9.60
C LYS A 167 12.85 -6.08 -9.73
N GLN A 168 13.71 -5.92 -8.73
CA GLN A 168 14.93 -6.71 -8.63
C GLN A 168 14.56 -8.11 -8.13
N GLU A 169 15.07 -9.12 -8.79
CA GLU A 169 15.00 -10.49 -8.28
C GLU A 169 15.94 -10.58 -7.08
N ILE A 170 15.37 -10.89 -5.91
CA ILE A 170 16.14 -11.13 -4.71
C ILE A 170 16.60 -12.58 -4.79
N THR A 171 17.89 -12.77 -4.97
CA THR A 171 18.53 -14.09 -4.99
C THR A 171 19.31 -14.32 -3.70
N ASN A 172 19.59 -15.58 -3.41
CA ASN A 172 20.30 -15.99 -2.20
C ASN A 172 19.60 -15.55 -0.92
N THR A 173 18.28 -15.71 -0.91
CA THR A 173 17.44 -15.53 0.29
C THR A 173 17.85 -16.51 1.37
N PHE A 174 17.46 -16.24 2.63
CA PHE A 174 17.77 -17.14 3.74
C PHE A 174 17.21 -18.56 3.50
N GLY A 175 15.98 -18.65 2.94
CA GLY A 175 15.38 -19.95 2.58
C GLY A 175 16.19 -20.72 1.53
N GLU A 176 16.67 -20.03 0.49
CA GLU A 176 17.57 -20.64 -0.52
C GLU A 176 18.92 -21.06 0.09
N PHE A 177 19.46 -20.25 1.01
CA PHE A 177 20.70 -20.59 1.69
C PHE A 177 20.56 -21.86 2.52
N LEU A 178 19.46 -22.01 3.26
CA LEU A 178 19.16 -23.23 4.02
C LEU A 178 19.02 -24.44 3.09
N ALA A 179 18.28 -24.30 1.98
CA ALA A 179 18.10 -25.35 0.98
C ALA A 179 19.44 -25.80 0.38
N LYS A 180 20.30 -24.87 -0.03
CA LYS A 180 21.64 -25.15 -0.56
C LYS A 180 22.55 -25.92 0.43
N ASN A 181 22.31 -25.76 1.72
CA ASN A 181 23.02 -26.48 2.78
C ASN A 181 22.27 -27.73 3.26
N HIS A 182 21.21 -28.16 2.56
CA HIS A 182 20.38 -29.32 2.90
C HIS A 182 19.74 -29.25 4.30
N LEU A 183 19.57 -28.04 4.83
CA LEU A 183 18.92 -27.80 6.12
C LEU A 183 17.40 -27.75 5.95
N LYS A 184 16.70 -28.31 6.94
CA LYS A 184 15.25 -28.34 6.97
C LYS A 184 14.68 -27.14 7.70
N GLN A 185 13.65 -26.54 7.13
CA GLN A 185 13.03 -25.34 7.68
C GLN A 185 11.52 -25.46 7.76
N ALA A 186 10.91 -24.83 8.76
CA ALA A 186 9.45 -24.69 8.87
C ALA A 186 9.06 -23.22 8.88
N ARG A 187 7.95 -22.89 8.21
CA ARG A 187 7.30 -21.58 8.19
C ARG A 187 5.93 -21.71 8.80
N ILE A 188 5.68 -21.03 9.93
CA ILE A 188 4.46 -21.19 10.71
C ILE A 188 3.85 -19.80 10.95
N ALA A 189 2.63 -19.59 10.53
CA ALA A 189 1.87 -18.38 10.86
C ALA A 189 0.38 -18.61 10.65
N GLU A 190 -0.42 -17.72 11.24
CA GLU A 190 -1.83 -17.64 10.90
C GLU A 190 -2.07 -16.83 9.61
N THR A 191 -3.26 -16.95 9.01
CA THR A 191 -3.62 -16.44 7.67
C THR A 191 -3.13 -15.03 7.41
N GLU A 192 -3.32 -14.10 8.35
CA GLU A 192 -2.97 -12.68 8.19
C GLU A 192 -1.46 -12.43 7.98
N LYS A 193 -0.62 -13.31 8.48
CA LYS A 193 0.84 -13.18 8.41
C LYS A 193 1.52 -14.34 7.67
N TYR A 194 0.75 -15.26 7.10
CA TYR A 194 1.31 -16.41 6.38
C TYR A 194 2.19 -16.00 5.19
N ALA A 195 1.72 -15.06 4.38
CA ALA A 195 2.51 -14.55 3.26
C ALA A 195 3.81 -13.86 3.70
N HIS A 196 3.84 -13.30 4.92
CA HIS A 196 5.03 -12.63 5.44
C HIS A 196 6.17 -13.61 5.75
N VAL A 197 5.86 -14.80 6.23
CA VAL A 197 6.86 -15.85 6.52
C VAL A 197 7.10 -16.80 5.33
N THR A 198 6.35 -16.69 4.25
CA THR A 198 6.48 -17.50 3.03
C THR A 198 6.86 -16.65 1.82
N PHE A 199 5.90 -16.17 1.07
CA PHE A 199 6.08 -15.41 -0.17
C PHE A 199 7.04 -14.22 -0.03
N PHE A 200 6.79 -13.32 0.93
CA PHE A 200 7.64 -12.13 1.10
C PHE A 200 9.02 -12.49 1.64
N PHE A 201 9.09 -13.44 2.57
CA PHE A 201 10.36 -13.89 3.13
C PHE A 201 11.24 -14.60 2.09
N ASN A 202 10.62 -15.25 1.10
CA ASN A 202 11.29 -15.88 -0.03
C ASN A 202 11.51 -14.92 -1.22
N GLY A 203 11.54 -13.60 -0.97
CA GLY A 203 11.83 -12.61 -2.01
C GLY A 203 10.75 -12.43 -3.07
N GLY A 204 9.50 -12.85 -2.76
CA GLY A 204 8.36 -12.79 -3.67
C GLY A 204 8.24 -14.02 -4.58
N VAL A 205 8.81 -15.14 -4.16
CA VAL A 205 8.65 -16.45 -4.81
C VAL A 205 7.63 -17.27 -4.03
N GLU A 206 6.58 -17.76 -4.70
CA GLU A 206 5.50 -18.54 -4.07
C GLU A 206 5.93 -19.99 -3.78
N GLU A 207 6.73 -20.57 -4.66
CA GLU A 207 7.19 -21.95 -4.51
C GLU A 207 8.06 -22.11 -3.26
N PRO A 208 7.80 -23.15 -2.42
CA PRO A 208 8.65 -23.46 -1.29
C PRO A 208 10.07 -23.83 -1.74
N ASN A 209 11.07 -23.45 -0.93
CA ASN A 209 12.42 -23.94 -1.12
C ASN A 209 12.51 -25.46 -0.81
N GLU A 210 13.53 -26.13 -1.31
CA GLU A 210 13.81 -27.51 -0.90
C GLU A 210 13.99 -27.60 0.62
N GLY A 211 13.31 -28.54 1.27
CA GLY A 211 13.34 -28.70 2.73
C GLY A 211 12.49 -27.69 3.50
N GLU A 212 11.67 -26.86 2.83
CA GLU A 212 10.76 -25.90 3.45
C GLU A 212 9.35 -26.47 3.62
N ASP A 213 8.95 -26.72 4.86
CA ASP A 213 7.57 -27.07 5.22
C ASP A 213 6.80 -25.80 5.62
N ARG A 214 5.54 -25.72 5.21
CA ARG A 214 4.65 -24.60 5.50
C ARG A 214 3.46 -25.06 6.34
N ILE A 215 3.24 -24.42 7.47
CA ILE A 215 2.16 -24.71 8.41
C ILE A 215 1.29 -23.47 8.56
N LEU A 216 0.12 -23.51 7.92
CA LEU A 216 -0.87 -22.45 8.00
C LEU A 216 -1.87 -22.74 9.12
N VAL A 217 -2.04 -21.78 10.01
CA VAL A 217 -3.13 -21.73 11.00
C VAL A 217 -4.17 -20.71 10.50
N LYS A 218 -5.45 -21.04 10.59
CA LYS A 218 -6.50 -20.12 10.14
C LYS A 218 -6.73 -19.01 11.17
N SER A 219 -6.73 -17.75 10.72
CA SER A 219 -7.13 -16.62 11.57
C SER A 219 -8.62 -16.70 11.93
N PRO A 220 -9.03 -16.16 13.09
CA PRO A 220 -10.42 -16.19 13.52
C PRO A 220 -11.29 -15.35 12.59
N LYS A 221 -12.54 -15.79 12.39
CA LYS A 221 -13.53 -15.12 11.54
C LYS A 221 -14.31 -14.10 12.34
N VAL A 222 -13.69 -12.98 12.69
CA VAL A 222 -14.30 -11.84 13.39
C VAL A 222 -14.29 -10.61 12.48
N ALA A 223 -15.17 -9.64 12.78
CA ALA A 223 -15.25 -8.42 11.97
C ALA A 223 -14.00 -7.55 12.15
N THR A 224 -13.50 -7.44 13.37
CA THR A 224 -12.27 -6.75 13.76
C THR A 224 -11.57 -7.53 14.87
N TYR A 225 -10.25 -7.48 14.94
CA TYR A 225 -9.48 -8.34 15.84
C TYR A 225 -9.44 -7.87 17.30
N ASP A 226 -9.97 -6.70 17.61
CA ASP A 226 -10.26 -6.29 19.00
C ASP A 226 -11.33 -7.16 19.68
N LEU A 227 -12.20 -7.80 18.89
CA LEU A 227 -13.22 -8.74 19.39
C LEU A 227 -12.60 -10.09 19.81
N GLN A 228 -11.42 -10.42 19.34
CA GLN A 228 -10.67 -11.63 19.68
C GLN A 228 -9.16 -11.33 19.62
N PRO A 229 -8.61 -10.60 20.62
CA PRO A 229 -7.22 -10.13 20.60
C PRO A 229 -6.15 -11.25 20.61
N GLU A 230 -6.46 -12.39 21.18
CA GLU A 230 -5.60 -13.58 21.17
C GLU A 230 -5.44 -14.17 19.78
N MET A 231 -6.36 -13.85 18.83
CA MET A 231 -6.37 -14.36 17.46
C MET A 231 -6.13 -15.90 17.45
N SER A 232 -5.23 -16.37 16.63
CA SER A 232 -4.83 -17.80 16.60
C SER A 232 -3.43 -18.02 17.19
N ALA A 233 -2.89 -17.07 17.96
CA ALA A 233 -1.56 -17.21 18.56
C ALA A 233 -1.36 -18.47 19.41
N PRO A 234 -2.34 -18.94 20.22
CA PRO A 234 -2.20 -20.16 20.97
C PRO A 234 -1.99 -21.41 20.08
N GLU A 235 -2.71 -21.51 18.95
CA GLU A 235 -2.54 -22.61 18.00
C GLU A 235 -1.20 -22.49 17.24
N VAL A 236 -0.81 -21.29 16.82
CA VAL A 236 0.50 -21.03 16.20
C VAL A 236 1.61 -21.46 17.17
N CYS A 237 1.51 -21.08 18.44
CA CYS A 237 2.44 -21.46 19.51
C CYS A 237 2.52 -22.99 19.67
N GLN A 238 1.39 -23.68 19.69
CA GLN A 238 1.36 -25.16 19.80
C GLN A 238 2.06 -25.80 18.61
N LYS A 239 1.77 -25.37 17.37
CA LYS A 239 2.45 -25.87 16.17
C LYS A 239 3.94 -25.61 16.19
N PHE A 240 4.35 -24.44 16.71
CA PHE A 240 5.75 -24.08 16.83
C PHE A 240 6.49 -24.96 17.85
N THR A 241 5.91 -25.15 19.04
CA THR A 241 6.50 -26.01 20.08
C THR A 241 6.54 -27.48 19.64
N ASP A 242 5.50 -27.97 18.93
CA ASP A 242 5.50 -29.31 18.35
C ASP A 242 6.62 -29.47 17.29
N ALA A 243 6.83 -28.46 16.46
CA ALA A 243 7.90 -28.45 15.48
C ALA A 243 9.30 -28.49 16.14
N ILE A 244 9.53 -27.74 17.23
CA ILE A 244 10.76 -27.82 18.01
C ILE A 244 10.97 -29.24 18.56
N ARG A 245 9.98 -29.75 19.27
CA ARG A 245 10.06 -31.07 19.94
C ARG A 245 10.20 -32.23 18.96
N SER A 246 9.78 -32.04 17.72
CA SER A 246 9.94 -33.06 16.69
C SER A 246 11.39 -33.33 16.30
N GLY A 247 12.30 -32.37 16.55
CA GLY A 247 13.69 -32.43 16.09
C GLY A 247 13.86 -32.50 14.57
N LYS A 248 12.77 -32.23 13.81
CA LYS A 248 12.77 -32.39 12.35
C LYS A 248 13.46 -31.22 11.64
N TYR A 249 13.41 -30.03 12.21
CA TYR A 249 13.81 -28.79 11.56
C TYR A 249 15.05 -28.19 12.18
N ASP A 250 15.95 -27.72 11.34
CA ASP A 250 17.13 -26.94 11.75
C ASP A 250 16.77 -25.51 12.03
N VAL A 251 15.75 -24.97 11.32
CA VAL A 251 15.28 -23.58 11.49
C VAL A 251 13.76 -23.54 11.44
N ILE A 252 13.15 -22.82 12.37
CA ILE A 252 11.71 -22.57 12.41
C ILE A 252 11.47 -21.08 12.41
N ILE A 253 10.64 -20.57 11.49
CA ILE A 253 10.31 -19.15 11.36
C ILE A 253 8.82 -18.99 11.55
N THR A 254 8.44 -18.10 12.45
CA THR A 254 7.05 -17.75 12.75
C THR A 254 6.83 -16.24 12.77
N ASN A 255 5.57 -15.85 12.69
CA ASN A 255 5.11 -14.50 12.94
C ASN A 255 3.79 -14.56 13.73
N PHE A 256 3.76 -13.93 14.89
CA PHE A 256 2.53 -13.71 15.65
C PHE A 256 1.85 -12.43 15.14
N ALA A 257 0.63 -12.57 14.61
CA ALA A 257 -0.09 -11.49 13.93
C ALA A 257 -0.66 -10.42 14.87
N ASN A 258 -0.83 -10.77 16.15
CA ASN A 258 -1.60 -10.00 17.12
C ASN A 258 -1.16 -8.54 17.28
N PRO A 259 0.13 -8.21 17.48
CA PRO A 259 0.51 -6.82 17.73
C PRO A 259 0.16 -5.88 16.58
N ASP A 260 0.32 -6.35 15.36
CA ASP A 260 0.01 -5.59 14.16
C ASP A 260 -1.50 -5.52 13.91
N MET A 261 -2.18 -6.67 13.85
CA MET A 261 -3.58 -6.74 13.45
C MET A 261 -4.52 -6.11 14.48
N VAL A 262 -4.29 -6.36 15.77
CA VAL A 262 -5.05 -5.73 16.85
C VAL A 262 -4.66 -4.27 17.02
N GLY A 263 -3.38 -3.93 16.84
CA GLY A 263 -2.87 -2.56 16.90
C GLY A 263 -3.58 -1.63 15.91
N HIS A 264 -3.91 -2.12 14.73
CA HIS A 264 -4.67 -1.36 13.73
C HIS A 264 -6.09 -0.98 14.16
N THR A 265 -6.65 -1.62 15.17
CA THR A 265 -7.98 -1.26 15.71
C THR A 265 -7.95 0.00 16.58
N GLY A 266 -6.78 0.35 17.14
CA GLY A 266 -6.62 1.49 18.03
C GLY A 266 -7.25 1.31 19.43
N ILE A 267 -7.70 0.11 19.79
CA ILE A 267 -8.34 -0.18 21.07
C ILE A 267 -7.29 -0.68 22.08
N MET A 268 -6.88 0.19 23.02
CA MET A 268 -5.75 -0.06 23.91
C MET A 268 -5.88 -1.35 24.72
N ASP A 269 -7.05 -1.61 25.33
CA ASP A 269 -7.27 -2.81 26.15
C ASP A 269 -7.12 -4.11 25.32
N ALA A 270 -7.55 -4.09 24.06
CA ALA A 270 -7.36 -5.21 23.15
C ALA A 270 -5.88 -5.38 22.76
N VAL A 271 -5.14 -4.29 22.54
CA VAL A 271 -3.70 -4.33 22.27
C VAL A 271 -2.92 -4.91 23.45
N VAL A 272 -3.22 -4.50 24.67
CA VAL A 272 -2.61 -5.06 25.90
C VAL A 272 -2.84 -6.57 25.94
N LYS A 273 -4.09 -7.02 25.75
CA LYS A 273 -4.43 -8.46 25.74
C LYS A 273 -3.69 -9.24 24.64
N ALA A 274 -3.56 -8.64 23.47
CA ALA A 274 -2.82 -9.23 22.34
C ALA A 274 -1.34 -9.43 22.68
N ILE A 275 -0.71 -8.44 23.31
CA ILE A 275 0.71 -8.50 23.71
C ILE A 275 0.92 -9.53 24.81
N GLU A 276 0.07 -9.55 25.85
CA GLU A 276 0.12 -10.55 26.91
C GLU A 276 0.02 -11.98 26.36
N THR A 277 -0.87 -12.20 25.38
CA THR A 277 -1.01 -13.50 24.73
C THR A 277 0.26 -13.91 23.97
N VAL A 278 0.88 -12.96 23.27
CA VAL A 278 2.16 -13.23 22.55
C VAL A 278 3.29 -13.50 23.54
N ASP A 279 3.36 -12.76 24.65
CA ASP A 279 4.38 -12.96 25.69
C ASP A 279 4.29 -14.39 26.29
N GLU A 280 3.08 -14.85 26.63
CA GLU A 280 2.86 -16.22 27.08
C GLU A 280 3.31 -17.26 26.03
N CYS A 281 3.00 -17.00 24.76
CA CYS A 281 3.41 -17.90 23.65
C CYS A 281 4.94 -17.96 23.52
N VAL A 282 5.61 -16.81 23.58
CA VAL A 282 7.08 -16.73 23.50
C VAL A 282 7.73 -17.48 24.68
N GLY A 283 7.16 -17.35 25.90
CA GLY A 283 7.62 -18.11 27.08
C GLY A 283 7.55 -19.62 26.85
N LYS A 284 6.39 -20.14 26.36
CA LYS A 284 6.21 -21.57 26.04
C LYS A 284 7.16 -22.06 24.94
N VAL A 285 7.45 -21.24 23.94
CA VAL A 285 8.41 -21.54 22.89
C VAL A 285 9.81 -21.64 23.45
N GLY A 286 10.21 -20.69 24.33
CA GLY A 286 11.51 -20.72 25.01
C GLY A 286 11.72 -21.94 25.91
N GLU A 287 10.65 -22.43 26.56
CA GLU A 287 10.71 -23.69 27.35
C GLU A 287 10.79 -24.96 26.51
N ALA A 288 10.39 -24.88 25.23
CA ALA A 288 10.38 -26.04 24.34
C ALA A 288 11.70 -26.28 23.61
N GLY A 289 12.55 -25.24 23.50
CA GLY A 289 13.89 -25.27 22.87
C GLY A 289 14.99 -25.40 23.88
#